data_73f3ecbf4260a4aa11f2761a73abe0ad
#
_entry.id   73f3ecbf4260a4aa11f2761a73abe0ad
#
_cell.length_a   1.000
_cell.length_b   1.000
_cell.length_c   1.000
_cell.angle_alpha   90.00
_cell.angle_beta   90.00
_cell.angle_gamma   90.00
#
_symmetry.space_group_name_H-M   'P 1'
#
loop_
_entity.id
_entity.type
_entity.pdbx_description
1 polymer ?
#
loop_
_entity_poly.entity_id
_entity_poly.type
_entity_poly.pdbx_seq_one_letter_code
_entity_poly.pdbx_strand_id
1 'polypeptide(L)'
;MDFSARYVALGDSFTEGVGDDDPARPNGVRGWADVVAGQLAYSNPDFGYANLAIRGRKLRQIMAEQVDAAVAMKPTLVTLYAGANDILRPKIDIDSLLEEYDAGIAKLSASGATVVLFTGFDAKGSKVFSAMRGRTAIYNELVREIAENHGALLVDYWRFDEYDDWRLWGEDRMHMSTAGHVNMAKRVLDVLEHEHVIEVPELAPVRLMNRVEALKANARWFRESAAPWVARRVRGVSSGDGLSPKYPELIRPL
;
A
#
# COMPACT_ATOMS: atom_id res chain seq x y z
N MET A 1 -22.06 7.65 14.11
CA MET A 1 -22.75 6.48 13.52
C MET A 1 -22.16 5.24 14.18
N ASP A 2 -23.00 4.28 14.53
CA ASP A 2 -22.52 3.03 15.14
C ASP A 2 -22.47 1.98 14.02
N PHE A 3 -21.25 1.62 13.61
CA PHE A 3 -21.02 0.64 12.54
C PHE A 3 -20.82 -0.75 13.17
N SER A 4 -21.48 -1.77 12.62
CA SER A 4 -21.34 -3.17 13.06
C SER A 4 -19.99 -3.79 12.66
N ALA A 5 -19.45 -3.38 11.52
CA ALA A 5 -18.12 -3.74 11.04
C ALA A 5 -17.32 -2.48 10.69
N ARG A 6 -16.05 -2.46 11.05
CA ARG A 6 -15.19 -1.28 10.94
C ARG A 6 -13.85 -1.67 10.34
N TYR A 7 -13.61 -1.23 9.11
CA TYR A 7 -12.35 -1.41 8.42
C TYR A 7 -11.51 -0.14 8.50
N VAL A 8 -10.27 -0.27 8.96
CA VAL A 8 -9.30 0.83 9.02
C VAL A 8 -8.06 0.45 8.22
N ALA A 9 -7.75 1.21 7.19
CA ALA A 9 -6.58 1.01 6.33
C ALA A 9 -5.44 1.94 6.75
N LEU A 10 -4.26 1.37 7.02
CA LEU A 10 -3.06 2.04 7.48
C LEU A 10 -1.93 1.90 6.45
N GLY A 11 -1.07 2.91 6.38
CA GLY A 11 0.10 2.81 5.53
C GLY A 11 0.57 4.13 4.93
N ASP A 12 1.17 4.00 3.75
CA ASP A 12 1.73 5.10 2.96
C ASP A 12 0.99 5.26 1.60
N SER A 13 1.70 5.69 0.55
CA SER A 13 1.14 5.89 -0.78
C SER A 13 0.45 4.66 -1.38
N PHE A 14 0.92 3.46 -1.04
CA PHE A 14 0.33 2.21 -1.51
C PHE A 14 -1.10 2.04 -1.02
N THR A 15 -1.35 2.32 0.25
CA THR A 15 -2.67 2.20 0.88
C THR A 15 -3.54 3.45 0.65
N GLU A 16 -2.92 4.64 0.54
CA GLU A 16 -3.64 5.86 0.16
C GLU A 16 -4.25 5.76 -1.23
N GLY A 17 -3.59 5.03 -2.16
CA GLY A 17 -4.09 4.77 -3.51
C GLY A 17 -3.41 5.59 -4.60
N VAL A 18 -2.16 6.06 -4.37
CA VAL A 18 -1.41 6.84 -5.38
C VAL A 18 -1.20 6.03 -6.65
N GLY A 19 -1.58 6.62 -7.79
CA GLY A 19 -1.55 6.00 -9.11
C GLY A 19 -2.92 5.50 -9.60
N ASP A 20 -3.95 5.53 -8.73
CA ASP A 20 -5.34 5.33 -9.11
C ASP A 20 -6.08 6.67 -8.93
N ASP A 21 -5.84 7.57 -9.90
CA ASP A 21 -6.31 8.95 -9.83
C ASP A 21 -7.84 9.04 -9.93
N ASP A 22 -8.44 9.71 -8.96
CA ASP A 22 -9.86 10.02 -8.91
C ASP A 22 -10.06 11.41 -8.28
N PRO A 23 -10.23 12.46 -9.09
CA PRO A 23 -10.41 13.83 -8.59
C PRO A 23 -11.64 14.06 -7.70
N ALA A 24 -12.61 13.13 -7.72
CA ALA A 24 -13.80 13.20 -6.87
C ALA A 24 -13.53 12.72 -5.43
N ARG A 25 -12.40 12.06 -5.19
CA ARG A 25 -12.01 11.54 -3.89
C ARG A 25 -11.07 12.48 -3.15
N PRO A 26 -11.01 12.40 -1.80
CA PRO A 26 -10.00 13.13 -1.03
C PRO A 26 -8.59 12.78 -1.51
N ASN A 27 -7.69 13.75 -1.48
CA ASN A 27 -6.31 13.66 -1.98
C ASN A 27 -6.21 13.27 -3.48
N GLY A 28 -7.33 13.26 -4.24
CA GLY A 28 -7.39 13.00 -5.67
C GLY A 28 -7.14 11.55 -6.07
N VAL A 29 -7.28 10.59 -5.17
CA VAL A 29 -6.97 9.17 -5.42
C VAL A 29 -7.99 8.23 -4.79
N ARG A 30 -8.24 7.08 -5.46
CA ARG A 30 -9.07 5.98 -4.97
C ARG A 30 -8.20 4.91 -4.27
N GLY A 31 -7.67 3.96 -5.01
CA GLY A 31 -6.79 2.89 -4.55
C GLY A 31 -7.49 1.60 -4.11
N TRP A 32 -6.69 0.57 -3.89
CA TRP A 32 -7.14 -0.77 -3.57
C TRP A 32 -7.96 -0.85 -2.27
N ALA A 33 -7.61 -0.07 -1.25
CA ALA A 33 -8.29 -0.10 0.04
C ALA A 33 -9.73 0.43 -0.05
N ASP A 34 -9.99 1.45 -0.87
CA ASP A 34 -11.34 1.96 -1.16
C ASP A 34 -12.17 0.90 -1.92
N VAL A 35 -11.54 0.18 -2.87
CA VAL A 35 -12.21 -0.90 -3.61
C VAL A 35 -12.58 -2.06 -2.68
N VAL A 36 -11.68 -2.48 -1.79
CA VAL A 36 -11.97 -3.49 -0.75
C VAL A 36 -13.12 -3.02 0.14
N ALA A 37 -13.07 -1.77 0.62
CA ALA A 37 -14.13 -1.21 1.47
C ALA A 37 -15.49 -1.22 0.77
N GLY A 38 -15.56 -0.88 -0.52
CA GLY A 38 -16.79 -0.93 -1.32
C GLY A 38 -17.35 -2.34 -1.44
N GLN A 39 -16.52 -3.36 -1.64
CA GLN A 39 -16.95 -4.76 -1.71
C GLN A 39 -17.49 -5.27 -0.37
N LEU A 40 -16.77 -5.00 0.73
CA LEU A 40 -17.19 -5.40 2.07
C LEU A 40 -18.50 -4.71 2.49
N ALA A 41 -18.69 -3.46 2.09
CA ALA A 41 -19.92 -2.69 2.38
C ALA A 41 -21.13 -3.15 1.56
N TYR A 42 -20.92 -3.77 0.39
CA TYR A 42 -22.02 -4.24 -0.47
C TYR A 42 -22.90 -5.27 0.26
N SER A 43 -22.30 -6.13 1.06
CA SER A 43 -23.01 -7.14 1.86
C SER A 43 -23.40 -6.65 3.26
N ASN A 44 -22.94 -5.48 3.70
CA ASN A 44 -23.19 -4.95 5.04
C ASN A 44 -23.47 -3.43 5.01
N PRO A 45 -24.74 -3.00 5.06
CA PRO A 45 -25.10 -1.57 5.06
C PRO A 45 -24.57 -0.76 6.25
N ASP A 46 -24.24 -1.45 7.37
CA ASP A 46 -23.68 -0.82 8.57
C ASP A 46 -22.15 -0.95 8.64
N PHE A 47 -21.51 -1.00 7.48
CA PHE A 47 -20.07 -1.04 7.34
C PHE A 47 -19.46 0.36 7.39
N GLY A 48 -18.45 0.53 8.27
CA GLY A 48 -17.65 1.75 8.37
C GLY A 48 -16.25 1.57 7.82
N TYR A 49 -15.72 2.57 7.15
CA TYR A 49 -14.39 2.58 6.56
C TYR A 49 -13.62 3.85 6.95
N ALA A 50 -12.37 3.71 7.31
CA ALA A 50 -11.41 4.80 7.47
C ALA A 50 -10.10 4.46 6.73
N ASN A 51 -9.43 5.46 6.17
CA ASN A 51 -8.13 5.31 5.55
C ASN A 51 -7.19 6.38 6.09
N LEU A 52 -6.29 5.95 6.99
CA LEU A 52 -5.34 6.81 7.69
C LEU A 52 -4.02 6.95 6.94
N ALA A 53 -3.85 6.26 5.81
CA ALA A 53 -2.63 6.26 5.05
C ALA A 53 -2.33 7.64 4.45
N ILE A 54 -1.04 8.01 4.49
CA ILE A 54 -0.52 9.24 3.90
C ILE A 54 0.74 8.91 3.09
N ARG A 55 0.77 9.30 1.81
CA ARG A 55 1.91 9.06 0.91
C ARG A 55 3.23 9.55 1.49
N GLY A 56 4.27 8.73 1.31
CA GLY A 56 5.63 9.05 1.72
C GLY A 56 5.93 8.89 3.21
N ARG A 57 4.95 8.48 4.04
CA ARG A 57 5.20 8.14 5.44
C ARG A 57 6.14 6.94 5.55
N LYS A 58 7.02 6.99 6.55
CA LYS A 58 7.89 5.90 6.93
C LYS A 58 7.23 5.06 8.00
N LEU A 59 7.71 3.84 8.20
CA LEU A 59 7.17 2.90 9.18
C LEU A 59 7.00 3.55 10.57
N ARG A 60 8.04 4.18 11.11
CA ARG A 60 7.96 4.87 12.43
C ARG A 60 6.87 5.91 12.51
N GLN A 61 6.66 6.65 11.43
CA GLN A 61 5.58 7.66 11.38
C GLN A 61 4.21 6.98 11.35
N ILE A 62 4.07 5.90 10.57
CA ILE A 62 2.83 5.12 10.50
C ILE A 62 2.50 4.55 11.89
N MET A 63 3.48 3.95 12.58
CA MET A 63 3.29 3.42 13.93
C MET A 63 2.85 4.51 14.91
N ALA A 64 3.50 5.67 14.88
CA ALA A 64 3.22 6.76 15.81
C ALA A 64 1.93 7.53 15.52
N GLU A 65 1.59 7.72 14.24
CA GLU A 65 0.48 8.58 13.82
C GLU A 65 -0.84 7.81 13.60
N GLN A 66 -0.76 6.52 13.19
CA GLN A 66 -1.93 5.81 12.68
C GLN A 66 -2.41 4.67 13.59
N VAL A 67 -1.51 3.98 14.33
CA VAL A 67 -1.88 2.78 15.09
C VAL A 67 -2.84 3.09 16.23
N ASP A 68 -2.50 4.03 17.10
CA ASP A 68 -3.36 4.36 18.24
C ASP A 68 -4.69 5.01 17.79
N ALA A 69 -4.67 5.78 16.68
CA ALA A 69 -5.86 6.33 16.06
C ALA A 69 -6.78 5.22 15.52
N ALA A 70 -6.21 4.18 14.88
CA ALA A 70 -6.97 3.03 14.41
C ALA A 70 -7.59 2.24 15.57
N VAL A 71 -6.83 1.95 16.63
CA VAL A 71 -7.33 1.24 17.82
C VAL A 71 -8.49 2.00 18.47
N ALA A 72 -8.42 3.33 18.53
CA ALA A 72 -9.50 4.18 19.07
C ALA A 72 -10.83 4.04 18.29
N MET A 73 -10.78 3.69 17.00
CA MET A 73 -11.96 3.42 16.17
C MET A 73 -12.58 2.05 16.43
N LYS A 74 -11.98 1.22 17.30
CA LYS A 74 -12.42 -0.15 17.61
C LYS A 74 -12.61 -0.98 16.35
N PRO A 75 -11.58 -1.15 15.52
CA PRO A 75 -11.69 -1.81 14.23
C PRO A 75 -12.09 -3.28 14.38
N THR A 76 -12.79 -3.82 13.38
CA THR A 76 -12.99 -5.26 13.21
C THR A 76 -12.02 -5.83 12.18
N LEU A 77 -11.52 -4.98 11.28
CA LEU A 77 -10.53 -5.29 10.26
C LEU A 77 -9.52 -4.15 10.16
N VAL A 78 -8.24 -4.49 10.14
CA VAL A 78 -7.15 -3.55 9.87
C VAL A 78 -6.27 -4.10 8.76
N THR A 79 -5.95 -3.29 7.77
CA THR A 79 -4.87 -3.60 6.83
C THR A 79 -3.71 -2.65 7.05
N LEU A 80 -2.48 -3.16 7.03
CA LEU A 80 -1.27 -2.34 7.23
C LEU A 80 -0.19 -2.71 6.23
N TYR A 81 0.24 -1.73 5.43
CA TYR A 81 1.45 -1.79 4.62
C TYR A 81 2.39 -0.66 5.00
N ALA A 82 3.61 -0.98 5.41
CA ALA A 82 4.61 0.01 5.83
C ALA A 82 6.04 -0.47 5.47
N GLY A 83 7.02 0.42 5.52
CA GLY A 83 8.44 0.07 5.40
C GLY A 83 9.05 0.17 4.00
N ALA A 84 8.25 0.23 2.92
CA ALA A 84 8.79 0.39 1.57
C ALA A 84 9.66 1.66 1.43
N ASN A 85 9.21 2.77 2.01
CA ASN A 85 9.96 4.04 2.03
C ASN A 85 11.25 3.97 2.87
N ASP A 86 11.33 3.04 3.82
CA ASP A 86 12.48 2.82 4.68
C ASP A 86 13.53 1.94 4.01
N ILE A 87 13.13 0.80 3.43
CA ILE A 87 14.03 -0.15 2.76
C ILE A 87 14.86 0.51 1.65
N LEU A 88 14.28 1.49 0.97
CA LEU A 88 14.96 2.30 -0.04
C LEU A 88 16.10 3.18 0.54
N ARG A 89 16.32 3.21 1.87
CA ARG A 89 17.38 3.99 2.53
C ARG A 89 18.57 3.09 2.83
N PRO A 90 19.79 3.39 2.30
CA PRO A 90 20.94 2.48 2.40
C PRO A 90 21.36 2.13 3.83
N LYS A 91 21.12 3.02 4.78
CA LYS A 91 21.60 2.92 6.17
C LYS A 91 20.51 2.49 7.15
N ILE A 92 19.34 2.02 6.68
CA ILE A 92 18.30 1.56 7.59
C ILE A 92 18.72 0.23 8.23
N ASP A 93 18.56 0.14 9.52
CA ASP A 93 18.61 -1.09 10.27
C ASP A 93 17.23 -1.73 10.19
N ILE A 94 17.14 -2.87 9.50
CA ILE A 94 15.88 -3.55 9.23
C ILE A 94 15.36 -4.23 10.50
N ASP A 95 16.25 -4.81 11.31
CA ASP A 95 15.85 -5.51 12.54
C ASP A 95 15.22 -4.52 13.53
N SER A 96 15.92 -3.42 13.82
CA SER A 96 15.36 -2.34 14.68
C SER A 96 14.06 -1.75 14.12
N LEU A 97 13.91 -1.67 12.79
CA LEU A 97 12.69 -1.18 12.16
C LEU A 97 11.52 -2.15 12.39
N LEU A 98 11.78 -3.45 12.31
CA LEU A 98 10.76 -4.48 12.47
C LEU A 98 10.39 -4.74 13.94
N GLU A 99 11.28 -4.45 14.90
CA GLU A 99 10.91 -4.40 16.33
C GLU A 99 9.79 -3.37 16.59
N GLU A 100 9.88 -2.20 15.98
CA GLU A 100 8.84 -1.17 16.10
C GLU A 100 7.55 -1.55 15.36
N TYR A 101 7.69 -2.26 14.22
CA TYR A 101 6.56 -2.82 13.49
C TYR A 101 5.81 -3.84 14.33
N ASP A 102 6.54 -4.81 14.90
CA ASP A 102 6.02 -5.87 15.78
C ASP A 102 5.22 -5.28 16.95
N ALA A 103 5.77 -4.29 17.64
CA ALA A 103 5.08 -3.60 18.73
C ALA A 103 3.78 -2.92 18.27
N GLY A 104 3.74 -2.38 17.06
CA GLY A 104 2.54 -1.80 16.46
C GLY A 104 1.49 -2.88 16.14
N ILE A 105 1.92 -4.01 15.57
CA ILE A 105 1.04 -5.14 15.25
C ILE A 105 0.46 -5.75 16.53
N ALA A 106 1.27 -5.90 17.58
CA ALA A 106 0.79 -6.36 18.90
C ALA A 106 -0.38 -5.51 19.41
N LYS A 107 -0.31 -4.19 19.30
CA LYS A 107 -1.41 -3.28 19.69
C LYS A 107 -2.67 -3.50 18.84
N LEU A 108 -2.50 -3.64 17.51
CA LEU A 108 -3.62 -3.84 16.60
C LEU A 108 -4.30 -5.18 16.86
N SER A 109 -3.54 -6.26 17.03
CA SER A 109 -4.06 -7.60 17.34
C SER A 109 -4.75 -7.63 18.70
N ALA A 110 -4.20 -6.95 19.71
CA ALA A 110 -4.81 -6.85 21.04
C ALA A 110 -6.16 -6.10 21.03
N SER A 111 -6.46 -5.31 19.99
CA SER A 111 -7.78 -4.67 19.83
C SER A 111 -8.90 -5.63 19.46
N GLY A 112 -8.57 -6.87 19.11
CA GLY A 112 -9.50 -7.91 18.65
C GLY A 112 -9.84 -7.80 17.15
N ALA A 113 -9.17 -6.94 16.40
CA ALA A 113 -9.34 -6.84 14.95
C ALA A 113 -8.65 -8.00 14.22
N THR A 114 -9.22 -8.42 13.10
CA THR A 114 -8.47 -9.16 12.09
C THR A 114 -7.44 -8.23 11.48
N VAL A 115 -6.16 -8.57 11.59
CA VAL A 115 -5.05 -7.78 11.04
C VAL A 115 -4.55 -8.44 9.75
N VAL A 116 -4.36 -7.64 8.69
CA VAL A 116 -3.83 -8.08 7.39
C VAL A 116 -2.55 -7.32 7.11
N LEU A 117 -1.45 -8.03 6.96
CA LEU A 117 -0.14 -7.49 6.63
C LEU A 117 0.23 -7.79 5.17
N PHE A 118 1.22 -7.08 4.68
CA PHE A 118 1.71 -7.24 3.30
C PHE A 118 3.23 -7.41 3.29
N THR A 119 3.72 -8.32 2.48
CA THR A 119 5.14 -8.30 2.10
C THR A 119 5.42 -7.20 1.08
N GLY A 120 6.68 -6.77 0.98
CA GLY A 120 7.10 -5.87 -0.09
C GLY A 120 7.19 -6.60 -1.43
N PHE A 121 6.98 -5.86 -2.53
CA PHE A 121 7.05 -6.35 -3.90
C PHE A 121 8.44 -6.87 -4.30
N ASP A 122 8.51 -7.94 -5.11
CA ASP A 122 9.76 -8.42 -5.72
C ASP A 122 10.13 -7.57 -6.95
N ALA A 123 11.07 -6.68 -6.77
CA ALA A 123 11.54 -5.78 -7.83
C ALA A 123 12.52 -6.44 -8.82
N LYS A 124 12.45 -7.78 -9.01
CA LYS A 124 13.35 -8.54 -9.91
C LYS A 124 13.42 -7.98 -11.34
N GLY A 125 12.31 -7.44 -11.85
CA GLY A 125 12.21 -6.85 -13.19
C GLY A 125 12.71 -5.39 -13.29
N SER A 126 12.97 -4.73 -12.17
CA SER A 126 13.38 -3.32 -12.16
C SER A 126 14.90 -3.17 -12.16
N LYS A 127 15.46 -2.48 -13.17
CA LYS A 127 16.90 -2.16 -13.20
C LYS A 127 17.35 -1.22 -12.08
N VAL A 128 16.42 -0.44 -11.51
CA VAL A 128 16.71 0.54 -10.45
C VAL A 128 16.53 -0.07 -9.08
N PHE A 129 15.42 -0.79 -8.87
CA PHE A 129 15.04 -1.28 -7.55
C PHE A 129 15.55 -2.71 -7.26
N SER A 130 16.03 -3.45 -8.27
CA SER A 130 16.59 -4.80 -8.07
C SER A 130 17.77 -4.85 -7.09
N ALA A 131 18.53 -3.75 -6.94
CA ALA A 131 19.58 -3.65 -5.94
C ALA A 131 19.06 -3.72 -4.48
N MET A 132 17.79 -3.42 -4.25
CA MET A 132 17.16 -3.49 -2.92
C MET A 132 16.55 -4.88 -2.64
N ARG A 133 16.51 -5.76 -3.63
CA ARG A 133 15.82 -7.05 -3.56
C ARG A 133 16.23 -7.90 -2.37
N GLY A 134 17.54 -8.00 -2.07
CA GLY A 134 18.04 -8.75 -0.90
C GLY A 134 17.52 -8.18 0.43
N ARG A 135 17.50 -6.87 0.57
CA ARG A 135 16.98 -6.18 1.76
C ARG A 135 15.47 -6.37 1.89
N THR A 136 14.75 -6.27 0.77
CA THR A 136 13.30 -6.52 0.74
C THR A 136 12.99 -7.97 1.12
N ALA A 137 13.81 -8.94 0.70
CA ALA A 137 13.64 -10.34 1.08
C ALA A 137 13.81 -10.56 2.60
N ILE A 138 14.82 -9.93 3.23
CA ILE A 138 15.01 -9.97 4.69
C ILE A 138 13.81 -9.33 5.40
N TYR A 139 13.41 -8.14 4.97
CA TYR A 139 12.23 -7.46 5.49
C TYR A 139 10.98 -8.34 5.39
N ASN A 140 10.75 -8.98 4.26
CA ASN A 140 9.58 -9.82 4.03
C ASN A 140 9.56 -11.05 4.93
N GLU A 141 10.73 -11.63 5.21
CA GLU A 141 10.83 -12.77 6.12
C GLU A 141 10.45 -12.38 7.55
N LEU A 142 10.94 -11.25 8.03
CA LEU A 142 10.57 -10.71 9.34
C LEU A 142 9.07 -10.33 9.41
N VAL A 143 8.48 -9.79 8.32
CA VAL A 143 7.04 -9.53 8.27
C VAL A 143 6.22 -10.82 8.33
N ARG A 144 6.68 -11.91 7.70
CA ARG A 144 6.03 -13.24 7.81
C ARG A 144 6.07 -13.76 9.23
N GLU A 145 7.24 -13.68 9.87
CA GLU A 145 7.41 -14.07 11.29
C GLU A 145 6.46 -13.27 12.20
N ILE A 146 6.39 -11.95 12.02
CA ILE A 146 5.46 -11.09 12.79
C ILE A 146 4.00 -11.49 12.52
N ALA A 147 3.63 -11.76 11.26
CA ALA A 147 2.28 -12.20 10.93
C ALA A 147 1.93 -13.52 11.64
N GLU A 148 2.84 -14.49 11.64
CA GLU A 148 2.67 -15.76 12.33
C GLU A 148 2.55 -15.57 13.85
N ASN A 149 3.43 -14.80 14.47
CA ASN A 149 3.45 -14.55 15.92
C ASN A 149 2.18 -13.89 16.44
N HIS A 150 1.53 -13.05 15.64
CA HIS A 150 0.31 -12.33 16.02
C HIS A 150 -0.98 -12.92 15.42
N GLY A 151 -0.90 -14.01 14.67
CA GLY A 151 -2.05 -14.61 14.00
C GLY A 151 -2.66 -13.67 12.92
N ALA A 152 -1.86 -12.79 12.33
CA ALA A 152 -2.29 -11.88 11.28
C ALA A 152 -2.36 -12.62 9.92
N LEU A 153 -3.31 -12.21 9.08
CA LEU A 153 -3.36 -12.64 7.69
C LEU A 153 -2.25 -11.97 6.87
N LEU A 154 -1.79 -12.62 5.82
CA LEU A 154 -0.70 -12.12 4.99
C LEU A 154 -1.07 -12.08 3.52
N VAL A 155 -1.02 -10.90 2.92
CA VAL A 155 -1.02 -10.68 1.48
C VAL A 155 0.42 -10.76 0.99
N ASP A 156 0.85 -11.93 0.50
CA ASP A 156 2.24 -12.17 0.11
C ASP A 156 2.54 -11.57 -1.27
N TYR A 157 2.63 -10.23 -1.32
CA TYR A 157 2.84 -9.45 -2.54
C TYR A 157 4.15 -9.82 -3.25
N TRP A 158 5.15 -10.30 -2.52
CA TRP A 158 6.40 -10.82 -3.09
C TRP A 158 6.18 -11.92 -4.12
N ARG A 159 5.10 -12.71 -3.99
CA ARG A 159 4.80 -13.86 -4.84
C ARG A 159 3.81 -13.56 -5.96
N PHE A 160 3.41 -12.32 -6.14
CA PHE A 160 2.43 -11.92 -7.17
C PHE A 160 3.14 -11.62 -8.49
N ASP A 161 3.43 -12.69 -9.26
CA ASP A 161 4.16 -12.59 -10.55
C ASP A 161 3.42 -11.74 -11.60
N GLU A 162 2.11 -11.54 -11.48
CA GLU A 162 1.36 -10.64 -12.35
C GLU A 162 1.88 -9.20 -12.32
N TYR A 163 2.47 -8.76 -11.22
CA TYR A 163 3.07 -7.43 -11.11
C TYR A 163 4.43 -7.30 -11.81
N ASP A 164 4.94 -8.36 -12.42
CA ASP A 164 6.03 -8.25 -13.41
C ASP A 164 5.57 -7.51 -14.67
N ASP A 165 4.24 -7.45 -14.91
CA ASP A 165 3.65 -6.68 -16.00
C ASP A 165 3.61 -5.18 -15.66
N TRP A 166 4.38 -4.38 -16.41
CA TRP A 166 4.48 -2.94 -16.23
C TRP A 166 3.16 -2.18 -16.45
N ARG A 167 2.15 -2.80 -17.04
CA ARG A 167 0.81 -2.20 -17.21
C ARG A 167 0.02 -2.12 -15.92
N LEU A 168 0.42 -2.88 -14.89
CA LEU A 168 -0.11 -2.77 -13.52
C LEU A 168 0.54 -1.63 -12.72
N TRP A 169 1.52 -0.92 -13.32
CA TRP A 169 2.20 0.21 -12.70
C TRP A 169 1.85 1.50 -13.43
N GLY A 170 1.84 2.60 -12.68
CA GLY A 170 1.65 3.95 -13.21
C GLY A 170 2.86 4.44 -14.03
N GLU A 171 2.70 5.61 -14.64
CA GLU A 171 3.76 6.22 -15.45
C GLU A 171 5.04 6.50 -14.66
N ASP A 172 4.93 6.70 -13.36
CA ASP A 172 6.07 6.92 -12.46
C ASP A 172 6.86 5.63 -12.15
N ARG A 173 6.35 4.46 -12.52
CA ARG A 173 6.95 3.13 -12.31
C ARG A 173 7.25 2.81 -10.83
N MET A 174 6.57 3.47 -9.93
CA MET A 174 6.73 3.31 -8.48
C MET A 174 5.42 2.97 -7.79
N HIS A 175 4.32 3.50 -8.30
CA HIS A 175 2.98 3.26 -7.79
C HIS A 175 2.17 2.40 -8.76
N MET A 176 1.22 1.65 -8.25
CA MET A 176 0.33 0.83 -9.07
C MET A 176 -0.57 1.72 -9.93
N SER A 177 -0.90 1.26 -11.14
CA SER A 177 -1.97 1.83 -11.96
C SER A 177 -3.34 1.46 -11.40
N THR A 178 -4.42 2.05 -11.95
CA THR A 178 -5.80 1.64 -11.64
C THR A 178 -5.98 0.12 -11.70
N ALA A 179 -5.49 -0.53 -12.77
CA ALA A 179 -5.57 -1.98 -12.91
C ALA A 179 -4.76 -2.71 -11.82
N GLY A 180 -3.59 -2.18 -11.44
CA GLY A 180 -2.79 -2.71 -10.35
C GLY A 180 -3.50 -2.61 -9.00
N HIS A 181 -4.12 -1.48 -8.70
CA HIS A 181 -4.91 -1.30 -7.49
C HIS A 181 -6.13 -2.21 -7.44
N VAL A 182 -6.87 -2.37 -8.54
CA VAL A 182 -8.01 -3.29 -8.61
C VAL A 182 -7.57 -4.74 -8.42
N ASN A 183 -6.45 -5.15 -9.03
CA ASN A 183 -5.88 -6.48 -8.83
C ASN A 183 -5.46 -6.70 -7.36
N MET A 184 -4.84 -5.70 -6.72
CA MET A 184 -4.47 -5.79 -5.30
C MET A 184 -5.71 -5.93 -4.40
N ALA A 185 -6.78 -5.18 -4.68
CA ALA A 185 -8.04 -5.32 -3.95
C ALA A 185 -8.60 -6.74 -4.04
N LYS A 186 -8.55 -7.36 -5.24
CA LYS A 186 -8.91 -8.75 -5.44
C LYS A 186 -8.08 -9.68 -4.55
N ARG A 187 -6.74 -9.53 -4.57
CA ARG A 187 -5.84 -10.35 -3.74
C ARG A 187 -6.10 -10.21 -2.24
N VAL A 188 -6.44 -9.02 -1.78
CA VAL A 188 -6.81 -8.78 -0.37
C VAL A 188 -8.12 -9.49 -0.04
N LEU A 189 -9.13 -9.41 -0.89
CA LEU A 189 -10.41 -10.10 -0.68
C LEU A 189 -10.27 -11.63 -0.74
N ASP A 190 -9.40 -12.14 -1.63
CA ASP A 190 -9.06 -13.58 -1.67
C ASP A 190 -8.46 -14.04 -0.34
N VAL A 191 -7.54 -13.25 0.27
CA VAL A 191 -6.94 -13.54 1.59
C VAL A 191 -7.97 -13.45 2.72
N LEU A 192 -8.95 -12.56 2.60
CA LEU A 192 -10.07 -12.43 3.55
C LEU A 192 -11.14 -13.51 3.35
N GLU A 193 -10.99 -14.39 2.36
CA GLU A 193 -11.99 -15.39 1.96
C GLU A 193 -13.37 -14.76 1.70
N HIS A 194 -13.38 -13.51 1.19
CA HIS A 194 -14.59 -12.76 0.90
C HIS A 194 -14.98 -12.90 -0.57
N GLU A 195 -16.19 -13.39 -0.84
CA GLU A 195 -16.73 -13.45 -2.21
C GLU A 195 -16.84 -12.04 -2.80
N HIS A 196 -16.37 -11.87 -4.02
CA HIS A 196 -16.37 -10.58 -4.72
C HIS A 196 -16.62 -10.75 -6.23
N VAL A 197 -17.08 -9.67 -6.84
CA VAL A 197 -17.34 -9.60 -8.28
C VAL A 197 -16.38 -8.65 -9.00
N ILE A 198 -15.19 -8.44 -8.42
CA ILE A 198 -14.21 -7.53 -9.00
C ILE A 198 -13.66 -8.10 -10.30
N GLU A 199 -13.79 -7.34 -11.38
CA GLU A 199 -13.10 -7.57 -12.65
C GLU A 199 -11.92 -6.60 -12.76
N VAL A 200 -10.72 -7.15 -12.96
CA VAL A 200 -9.54 -6.32 -13.24
C VAL A 200 -9.71 -5.71 -14.63
N PRO A 201 -9.53 -4.40 -14.79
CA PRO A 201 -9.65 -3.74 -16.09
C PRO A 201 -8.75 -4.40 -17.14
N GLU A 202 -9.26 -4.55 -18.36
CA GLU A 202 -8.50 -5.09 -19.47
C GLU A 202 -7.25 -4.22 -19.71
N LEU A 203 -6.09 -4.88 -19.74
CA LEU A 203 -4.83 -4.19 -19.94
C LEU A 203 -4.65 -3.85 -21.42
N ALA A 204 -4.32 -2.58 -21.71
CA ALA A 204 -4.02 -2.17 -23.06
C ALA A 204 -2.93 -3.07 -23.70
N PRO A 205 -2.98 -3.31 -25.02
CA PRO A 205 -1.95 -4.10 -25.70
C PRO A 205 -0.54 -3.56 -25.45
N VAL A 206 0.43 -4.48 -25.28
CA VAL A 206 1.83 -4.08 -25.08
C VAL A 206 2.32 -3.36 -26.33
N ARG A 207 2.69 -2.08 -26.16
CA ARG A 207 3.30 -1.33 -27.25
C ARG A 207 4.78 -1.70 -27.36
N LEU A 208 5.17 -2.30 -28.46
CA LEU A 208 6.57 -2.53 -28.78
C LEU A 208 7.23 -1.19 -29.15
N MET A 209 8.21 -0.78 -28.36
CA MET A 209 9.00 0.44 -28.61
C MET A 209 10.34 0.07 -29.23
N ASN A 210 10.75 0.83 -30.24
CA ASN A 210 12.13 0.75 -30.72
C ASN A 210 13.11 1.38 -29.70
N ARG A 211 14.42 1.20 -29.91
CA ARG A 211 15.45 1.67 -28.97
C ARG A 211 15.40 3.19 -28.72
N VAL A 212 15.10 3.98 -29.74
CA VAL A 212 15.04 5.44 -29.63
C VAL A 212 13.81 5.87 -28.82
N GLU A 213 12.65 5.25 -29.08
CA GLU A 213 11.43 5.49 -28.29
C GLU A 213 11.62 5.10 -26.83
N ALA A 214 12.24 3.96 -26.57
CA ALA A 214 12.54 3.50 -25.20
C ALA A 214 13.50 4.48 -24.47
N LEU A 215 14.53 4.99 -25.13
CA LEU A 215 15.43 6.00 -24.58
C LEU A 215 14.70 7.30 -24.26
N LYS A 216 13.84 7.78 -25.17
CA LYS A 216 13.03 8.99 -24.94
C LYS A 216 12.06 8.81 -23.79
N ALA A 217 11.39 7.66 -23.70
CA ALA A 217 10.48 7.32 -22.60
C ALA A 217 11.21 7.27 -21.25
N ASN A 218 12.41 6.67 -21.20
CA ASN A 218 13.22 6.62 -19.99
C ASN A 218 13.74 8.01 -19.57
N ALA A 219 14.15 8.86 -20.53
CA ALA A 219 14.58 10.23 -20.25
C ALA A 219 13.40 11.08 -19.71
N ARG A 220 12.21 10.91 -20.27
CA ARG A 220 11.00 11.57 -19.76
C ARG A 220 10.70 11.11 -18.33
N TRP A 221 10.62 9.80 -18.11
CA TRP A 221 10.40 9.24 -16.77
C TRP A 221 11.41 9.74 -15.74
N PHE A 222 12.70 9.76 -16.10
CA PHE A 222 13.74 10.29 -15.21
C PHE A 222 13.47 11.75 -14.82
N ARG A 223 13.16 12.60 -15.81
CA ARG A 223 12.93 14.03 -15.59
C ARG A 223 11.65 14.31 -14.80
N GLU A 224 10.57 13.58 -15.10
CA GLU A 224 9.22 13.87 -14.57
C GLU A 224 8.91 13.13 -13.28
N SER A 225 9.53 11.96 -13.03
CA SER A 225 9.26 11.12 -11.88
C SER A 225 10.48 10.90 -10.99
N ALA A 226 11.56 10.31 -11.51
CA ALA A 226 12.69 9.90 -10.70
C ALA A 226 13.48 11.08 -10.12
N ALA A 227 13.82 12.10 -10.91
CA ALA A 227 14.61 13.24 -10.44
C ALA A 227 13.85 14.08 -9.38
N PRO A 228 12.56 14.43 -9.55
CA PRO A 228 11.79 15.09 -8.49
C PRO A 228 11.68 14.24 -7.22
N TRP A 229 11.51 12.91 -7.34
CA TRP A 229 11.46 12.01 -6.20
C TRP A 229 12.80 12.01 -5.42
N VAL A 230 13.93 11.87 -6.12
CA VAL A 230 15.27 11.96 -5.50
C VAL A 230 15.48 13.32 -4.84
N ALA A 231 15.12 14.41 -5.53
CA ALA A 231 15.28 15.77 -5.01
C ALA A 231 14.50 16.00 -3.71
N ARG A 232 13.24 15.52 -3.62
CA ARG A 232 12.47 15.56 -2.38
C ARG A 232 13.16 14.76 -1.27
N ARG A 233 13.65 13.57 -1.60
CA ARG A 233 14.34 12.69 -0.63
C ARG A 233 15.61 13.30 -0.05
N VAL A 234 16.41 13.99 -0.89
CA VAL A 234 17.62 14.72 -0.46
C VAL A 234 17.26 15.90 0.44
N ARG A 235 16.17 16.58 0.15
CA ARG A 235 15.68 17.71 0.96
C ARG A 235 14.96 17.29 2.25
N GLY A 236 14.73 15.99 2.45
CA GLY A 236 13.97 15.48 3.59
C GLY A 236 12.48 15.79 3.55
N VAL A 237 11.94 16.16 2.37
CA VAL A 237 10.53 16.54 2.17
C VAL A 237 9.77 15.34 1.58
N SER A 238 8.54 15.12 2.03
CA SER A 238 7.63 14.11 1.51
C SER A 238 6.56 14.73 0.61
N SER A 239 6.06 13.98 -0.37
CA SER A 239 4.88 14.37 -1.14
C SER A 239 3.60 14.38 -0.30
N GLY A 240 3.62 13.77 0.89
CA GLY A 240 2.52 13.77 1.85
C GLY A 240 2.61 14.87 2.92
N ASP A 241 3.64 15.71 2.88
CA ASP A 241 3.76 16.80 3.85
C ASP A 241 2.60 17.79 3.67
N GLY A 242 1.90 18.07 4.78
CA GLY A 242 0.72 18.93 4.79
C GLY A 242 -0.58 18.24 4.34
N LEU A 243 -0.56 16.97 3.94
CA LEU A 243 -1.78 16.20 3.69
C LEU A 243 -2.35 15.62 4.97
N SER A 244 -3.67 15.55 5.03
CA SER A 244 -4.43 14.77 6.01
C SER A 244 -4.79 13.41 5.42
N PRO A 245 -5.10 12.39 6.26
CA PRO A 245 -5.66 11.13 5.79
C PRO A 245 -6.90 11.35 4.93
N LYS A 246 -7.15 10.46 3.95
CA LYS A 246 -8.34 10.56 3.10
C LYS A 246 -9.63 10.50 3.92
N TYR A 247 -9.70 9.55 4.82
CA TYR A 247 -10.84 9.33 5.69
C TYR A 247 -10.34 9.17 7.12
N PRO A 248 -10.15 10.30 7.85
CA PRO A 248 -9.61 10.27 9.22
C PRO A 248 -10.59 9.71 10.25
N GLU A 249 -11.84 9.54 9.87
CA GLU A 249 -12.94 8.99 10.68
C GLU A 249 -13.68 7.91 9.88
N LEU A 250 -14.44 7.06 10.57
CA LEU A 250 -15.25 6.05 9.92
C LEU A 250 -16.39 6.70 9.11
N ILE A 251 -16.41 6.40 7.84
CA ILE A 251 -17.46 6.80 6.89
C ILE A 251 -18.14 5.58 6.29
N ARG A 252 -19.29 5.74 5.65
CA ARG A 252 -19.81 4.72 4.71
C ARG A 252 -18.98 4.78 3.44
N PRO A 253 -18.46 3.64 2.93
CA PRO A 253 -17.74 3.61 1.66
C PRO A 253 -18.61 4.15 0.51
N LEU A 254 -17.98 4.84 -0.44
CA LEU A 254 -18.63 5.46 -1.60
C LEU A 254 -18.66 4.49 -2.79
#